data_0085567dfa744a1f331a248046e89f78
#
_entry.id   0085567dfa744a1f331a248046e89f78
#
_cell.length_a   1.000
_cell.length_b   1.000
_cell.length_c   1.000
_cell.angle_alpha   90.00
_cell.angle_beta   90.00
_cell.angle_gamma   90.00
#
_symmetry.space_group_name_H-M   'P 1'
#
loop_
_entity.id
_entity.type
_entity.pdbx_description
1 polymer ?
#
loop_
_entity_poly.entity_id
_entity_poly.type
_entity_poly.pdbx_seq_one_letter_code
_entity_poly.pdbx_strand_id
1 'polypeptide(L)'
;MADFGEILRTIGDFGLFQKLILFGLCFPNLVLPFHLASLIFIQSDPERHCNTDWILRAGSNLSSEEQLNLTVPRQEDGTFSRCLMFTPVDWDIDTIREHGLNQTTDCQNGWVYNNIVYEATIVTDFDLVCGKANVIGLAQTVFMAGILLGSLLFGPFAESFGRQRATQIPIVTMLIFTVTTGLSPNFYLYMASQFLVGVAYGGFRINCIVLATEWVGVTKRSYASCLSQMFGGVGQCILAGLIFFIRDWRLAQFVMVAPIAVVAVYIWFIPESARWLLDQGKTEEAKKLILRVAAINKRTVPDTILEKIAEKKVVRKGGILILIRSHVLRKYFLTITLAWISLNLSYYCLSFNVGNFGLDIFLTQLMFGLTEIPGHILCIFILEYLGRKISLMSTLLTGGFTCFLILAVPQDNAVAITALATAGRFFMNNAGSICNVYVQELFPTSVRQTATGLGSIAIRIAGMLSPMLNILATYHWSIPTIVFSSLSLVGGALVFLLPETRRTELPDSTDEAEGKRNVTIAMKIEKGCKVDDYDYEKSTKL
;
A
#
# COMPACT_ATOMS: atom_id res chain seq x y z
N MET A 1 23.01 14.81 27.50
CA MET A 1 21.65 14.38 27.17
C MET A 1 21.71 12.89 26.78
N ALA A 2 20.98 12.01 27.44
CA ALA A 2 20.86 10.65 26.93
C ALA A 2 19.93 10.71 25.70
N ASP A 3 20.45 10.43 24.52
CA ASP A 3 19.61 10.20 23.35
C ASP A 3 18.77 8.92 23.59
N PHE A 4 17.51 8.90 23.18
CA PHE A 4 16.68 7.69 23.30
C PHE A 4 17.35 6.47 22.66
N GLY A 5 18.19 6.69 21.66
CA GLY A 5 19.06 5.66 21.08
C GLY A 5 20.07 5.08 22.08
N GLU A 6 20.60 5.88 23.02
CA GLU A 6 21.48 5.40 24.09
C GLU A 6 20.73 4.52 25.08
N ILE A 7 19.48 4.88 25.41
CA ILE A 7 18.61 4.07 26.25
C ILE A 7 18.35 2.72 25.59
N LEU A 8 17.99 2.72 24.31
CA LEU A 8 17.74 1.48 23.55
C LEU A 8 18.98 0.58 23.52
N ARG A 9 20.20 1.13 23.34
CA ARG A 9 21.44 0.35 23.38
C ARG A 9 21.68 -0.27 24.76
N THR A 10 21.40 0.46 25.82
CA THR A 10 21.56 -0.01 27.19
C THR A 10 20.61 -1.16 27.53
N ILE A 11 19.35 -1.07 27.14
CA ILE A 11 18.36 -2.15 27.36
C ILE A 11 18.47 -3.28 26.34
N GLY A 12 19.37 -3.16 25.35
CA GLY A 12 19.62 -4.11 24.26
C GLY A 12 18.83 -3.76 23.01
N ASP A 13 19.52 -3.26 21.99
CA ASP A 13 18.98 -2.78 20.69
C ASP A 13 18.02 -3.77 20.01
N PHE A 14 18.26 -5.07 20.19
CA PHE A 14 17.48 -6.16 19.60
C PHE A 14 17.39 -7.38 20.55
N GLY A 15 16.95 -7.13 21.79
CA GLY A 15 16.75 -8.16 22.82
C GLY A 15 15.49 -8.99 22.59
N LEU A 16 15.17 -9.86 23.56
CA LEU A 16 13.99 -10.73 23.50
C LEU A 16 12.69 -9.91 23.38
N PHE A 17 12.58 -8.84 24.17
CA PHE A 17 11.43 -7.96 24.15
C PHE A 17 11.20 -7.37 22.75
N GLN A 18 12.24 -6.80 22.11
CA GLN A 18 12.15 -6.21 20.78
C GLN A 18 11.75 -7.24 19.73
N LYS A 19 12.24 -8.47 19.82
CA LYS A 19 11.84 -9.56 18.92
C LYS A 19 10.37 -9.93 19.07
N LEU A 20 9.88 -10.02 20.31
CA LEU A 20 8.46 -10.32 20.59
C LEU A 20 7.54 -9.22 20.11
N ILE A 21 7.88 -7.94 20.40
CA ILE A 21 7.11 -6.78 19.93
C ILE A 21 7.13 -6.71 18.40
N LEU A 22 8.30 -6.89 17.78
CA LEU A 22 8.39 -6.86 16.32
C LEU A 22 7.54 -7.97 15.70
N PHE A 23 7.61 -9.20 16.21
CA PHE A 23 6.77 -10.29 15.74
C PHE A 23 5.29 -9.98 15.92
N GLY A 24 4.87 -9.51 17.10
CA GLY A 24 3.48 -9.14 17.39
C GLY A 24 2.94 -8.00 16.51
N LEU A 25 3.82 -7.08 16.06
CA LEU A 25 3.46 -5.99 15.16
C LEU A 25 3.68 -6.32 13.67
N CYS A 26 4.49 -7.35 13.33
CA CYS A 26 4.60 -7.88 11.98
C CYS A 26 3.43 -8.81 11.61
N PHE A 27 2.91 -9.59 12.57
CA PHE A 27 1.81 -10.53 12.33
C PHE A 27 0.56 -9.85 11.73
N PRO A 28 0.12 -8.66 12.18
CA PRO A 28 -0.98 -7.95 11.53
C PRO A 28 -0.73 -7.63 10.06
N ASN A 29 0.52 -7.42 9.65
CA ASN A 29 0.84 -7.19 8.24
C ASN A 29 0.60 -8.42 7.36
N LEU A 30 0.55 -9.61 7.95
CA LEU A 30 0.11 -10.81 7.25
C LEU A 30 -1.39 -10.77 6.93
N VAL A 31 -2.19 -10.13 7.80
CA VAL A 31 -3.65 -10.06 7.69
C VAL A 31 -4.10 -8.86 6.83
N LEU A 32 -3.38 -7.74 6.88
CA LEU A 32 -3.75 -6.53 6.14
C LEU A 32 -3.94 -6.74 4.63
N PRO A 33 -3.09 -7.50 3.92
CA PRO A 33 -3.31 -7.79 2.50
C PRO A 33 -4.63 -8.48 2.20
N PHE A 34 -5.23 -9.17 3.16
CA PHE A 34 -6.52 -9.83 2.99
C PHE A 34 -7.62 -8.83 2.65
N HIS A 35 -7.61 -7.64 3.24
CA HIS A 35 -8.59 -6.60 2.93
C HIS A 35 -8.34 -5.92 1.60
N LEU A 36 -7.08 -5.66 1.24
CA LEU A 36 -6.75 -4.99 0.00
C LEU A 36 -6.89 -5.91 -1.22
N ALA A 37 -6.31 -7.11 -1.14
CA ALA A 37 -6.28 -8.03 -2.25
C ALA A 37 -7.61 -8.80 -2.41
N SER A 38 -8.39 -8.98 -1.32
CA SER A 38 -9.72 -9.59 -1.41
C SER A 38 -10.68 -8.79 -2.29
N LEU A 39 -10.51 -7.46 -2.38
CA LEU A 39 -11.32 -6.62 -3.27
C LEU A 39 -11.26 -7.08 -4.73
N ILE A 40 -10.12 -7.63 -5.16
CA ILE A 40 -9.94 -8.12 -6.52
C ILE A 40 -10.83 -9.35 -6.78
N PHE A 41 -10.85 -10.28 -5.82
CA PHE A 41 -11.63 -11.52 -5.95
C PHE A 41 -13.13 -11.28 -5.73
N ILE A 42 -13.47 -10.50 -4.70
CA ILE A 42 -14.86 -10.19 -4.32
C ILE A 42 -15.56 -9.40 -5.42
N GLN A 43 -14.82 -8.60 -6.18
CA GLN A 43 -15.33 -7.73 -7.23
C GLN A 43 -15.08 -8.28 -8.64
N SER A 44 -14.69 -9.54 -8.76
CA SER A 44 -14.46 -10.17 -10.05
C SER A 44 -15.76 -10.26 -10.85
N ASP A 45 -15.67 -9.97 -12.14
CA ASP A 45 -16.80 -9.98 -13.09
C ASP A 45 -16.90 -11.34 -13.77
N PRO A 46 -17.86 -12.22 -13.39
CA PRO A 46 -18.03 -13.53 -14.00
C PRO A 46 -18.65 -13.43 -15.41
N GLU A 47 -18.46 -14.47 -16.20
CA GLU A 47 -19.19 -14.63 -17.45
C GLU A 47 -20.68 -14.72 -17.16
N ARG A 48 -21.48 -14.06 -18.00
CA ARG A 48 -22.93 -13.96 -17.83
C ARG A 48 -23.64 -13.76 -19.16
N HIS A 49 -24.94 -14.01 -19.13
CA HIS A 49 -25.88 -13.64 -20.18
C HIS A 49 -27.22 -13.22 -19.55
N CYS A 50 -28.07 -12.55 -20.33
CA CYS A 50 -29.40 -12.20 -19.85
C CYS A 50 -30.21 -13.44 -19.51
N ASN A 51 -31.06 -13.37 -18.49
CA ASN A 51 -32.07 -14.37 -18.25
C ASN A 51 -33.15 -14.27 -19.32
N THR A 52 -33.29 -15.34 -20.11
CA THR A 52 -34.19 -15.45 -21.26
C THR A 52 -35.21 -16.56 -21.09
N ASP A 53 -35.57 -16.91 -19.85
CA ASP A 53 -36.55 -17.96 -19.54
C ASP A 53 -37.95 -17.74 -20.14
N TRP A 54 -38.23 -16.53 -20.60
CA TRP A 54 -39.47 -16.20 -21.28
C TRP A 54 -39.74 -17.07 -22.52
N ILE A 55 -38.70 -17.49 -23.25
CA ILE A 55 -38.82 -18.33 -24.43
C ILE A 55 -39.31 -19.75 -24.10
N LEU A 56 -39.10 -20.22 -22.86
CA LEU A 56 -39.55 -21.53 -22.41
C LEU A 56 -41.09 -21.66 -22.39
N ARG A 57 -41.79 -20.52 -22.42
CA ARG A 57 -43.25 -20.51 -22.58
C ARG A 57 -43.65 -20.87 -24.01
N ALA A 58 -42.83 -20.54 -25.01
CA ALA A 58 -43.06 -20.87 -26.42
C ALA A 58 -42.56 -22.27 -26.78
N GLY A 59 -41.52 -22.77 -26.06
CA GLY A 59 -40.95 -24.10 -26.27
C GLY A 59 -40.30 -24.64 -25.00
N SER A 60 -40.96 -25.59 -24.32
CA SER A 60 -40.52 -26.13 -23.03
C SER A 60 -39.33 -27.10 -23.09
N ASN A 61 -38.92 -27.56 -24.27
CA ASN A 61 -37.87 -28.57 -24.46
C ASN A 61 -36.60 -28.01 -25.14
N LEU A 62 -36.33 -26.70 -25.03
CA LEU A 62 -35.13 -26.11 -25.61
C LEU A 62 -33.88 -26.45 -24.78
N SER A 63 -32.80 -26.80 -25.47
CA SER A 63 -31.51 -26.89 -24.82
C SER A 63 -31.00 -25.48 -24.43
N SER A 64 -30.15 -25.36 -23.42
CA SER A 64 -29.59 -24.06 -22.97
C SER A 64 -28.85 -23.33 -24.10
N GLU A 65 -28.19 -24.07 -25.00
CA GLU A 65 -27.48 -23.48 -26.13
C GLU A 65 -28.44 -22.96 -27.21
N GLU A 66 -29.52 -23.71 -27.51
CA GLU A 66 -30.57 -23.24 -28.42
C GLU A 66 -31.29 -22.01 -27.87
N GLN A 67 -31.62 -22.03 -26.58
CA GLN A 67 -32.21 -20.88 -25.89
C GLN A 67 -31.35 -19.61 -26.09
N LEU A 68 -30.04 -19.70 -25.84
CA LEU A 68 -29.11 -18.56 -26.01
C LEU A 68 -29.00 -18.12 -27.47
N ASN A 69 -28.91 -19.09 -28.43
CA ASN A 69 -28.80 -18.76 -29.84
C ASN A 69 -30.05 -18.03 -30.38
N LEU A 70 -31.23 -18.31 -29.84
CA LEU A 70 -32.48 -17.69 -30.26
C LEU A 70 -32.77 -16.34 -29.57
N THR A 71 -32.23 -16.13 -28.36
CA THR A 71 -32.66 -15.02 -27.50
C THR A 71 -31.56 -13.99 -27.20
N VAL A 72 -30.28 -14.32 -27.44
CA VAL A 72 -29.14 -13.44 -27.15
C VAL A 72 -28.36 -13.16 -28.44
N PRO A 73 -28.12 -11.89 -28.79
CA PRO A 73 -27.32 -11.56 -29.97
C PRO A 73 -25.84 -11.91 -29.75
N ARG A 74 -25.19 -12.35 -30.84
CA ARG A 74 -23.73 -12.57 -30.84
C ARG A 74 -23.01 -11.28 -31.15
N GLN A 75 -21.85 -11.10 -30.51
CA GLN A 75 -20.92 -9.98 -30.76
C GLN A 75 -20.05 -10.29 -31.99
N GLU A 76 -19.25 -9.33 -32.44
CA GLU A 76 -18.37 -9.49 -33.61
C GLU A 76 -17.32 -10.60 -33.43
N ASP A 77 -16.94 -10.90 -32.19
CA ASP A 77 -16.02 -11.98 -31.82
C ASP A 77 -16.69 -13.38 -31.77
N GLY A 78 -17.98 -13.46 -32.05
CA GLY A 78 -18.77 -14.70 -32.02
C GLY A 78 -19.29 -15.10 -30.63
N THR A 79 -18.93 -14.36 -29.56
CA THR A 79 -19.45 -14.62 -28.20
C THR A 79 -20.85 -14.04 -28.01
N PHE A 80 -21.60 -14.58 -27.05
CA PHE A 80 -22.91 -14.04 -26.69
C PHE A 80 -22.80 -12.69 -26.00
N SER A 81 -23.73 -11.79 -26.29
CA SER A 81 -23.80 -10.50 -25.62
C SER A 81 -24.03 -10.69 -24.10
N ARG A 82 -23.26 -9.94 -23.30
CA ARG A 82 -23.36 -9.97 -21.83
C ARG A 82 -24.45 -9.07 -21.28
N CYS A 83 -24.95 -8.12 -22.07
CA CYS A 83 -25.82 -7.05 -21.60
C CYS A 83 -27.08 -6.83 -22.46
N LEU A 84 -27.19 -7.50 -23.59
CA LEU A 84 -28.31 -7.37 -24.52
C LEU A 84 -28.99 -8.72 -24.75
N MET A 85 -30.29 -8.68 -24.89
CA MET A 85 -31.11 -9.81 -25.31
C MET A 85 -32.07 -9.35 -26.42
N PHE A 86 -32.61 -10.27 -27.17
CA PHE A 86 -33.69 -9.96 -28.10
C PHE A 86 -34.97 -9.64 -27.32
N THR A 87 -35.73 -8.67 -27.81
CA THR A 87 -37.00 -8.26 -27.19
C THR A 87 -37.95 -9.45 -27.14
N PRO A 88 -38.55 -9.79 -25.97
CA PRO A 88 -39.52 -10.85 -25.86
C PRO A 88 -40.71 -10.64 -26.78
N VAL A 89 -41.13 -11.69 -27.47
CA VAL A 89 -42.29 -11.72 -28.37
C VAL A 89 -43.19 -12.86 -28.00
N ASP A 90 -44.49 -12.72 -28.22
CA ASP A 90 -45.49 -13.76 -27.99
C ASP A 90 -45.70 -14.61 -29.27
N TRP A 91 -44.60 -15.00 -29.91
CA TRP A 91 -44.64 -15.86 -31.08
C TRP A 91 -44.43 -17.32 -30.71
N ASP A 92 -44.93 -18.23 -31.58
CA ASP A 92 -44.62 -19.63 -31.49
C ASP A 92 -43.13 -19.90 -31.80
N ILE A 93 -42.57 -20.96 -31.22
CA ILE A 93 -41.14 -21.30 -31.33
C ILE A 93 -40.72 -21.53 -32.79
N ASP A 94 -41.58 -22.12 -33.60
CA ASP A 94 -41.26 -22.39 -35.00
C ASP A 94 -41.22 -21.07 -35.81
N THR A 95 -42.09 -20.14 -35.52
CA THR A 95 -42.06 -18.79 -36.09
C THR A 95 -40.79 -18.01 -35.71
N ILE A 96 -40.34 -18.15 -34.46
CA ILE A 96 -39.09 -17.53 -33.98
C ILE A 96 -37.87 -18.14 -34.70
N ARG A 97 -37.88 -19.46 -34.93
CA ARG A 97 -36.81 -20.14 -35.68
C ARG A 97 -36.75 -19.75 -37.14
N GLU A 98 -37.89 -19.53 -37.77
CA GLU A 98 -37.99 -19.21 -39.20
C GLU A 98 -37.65 -17.74 -39.50
N HIS A 99 -38.16 -16.80 -38.70
CA HIS A 99 -38.02 -15.36 -38.97
C HIS A 99 -36.85 -14.71 -38.21
N GLY A 100 -36.39 -15.32 -37.11
CA GLY A 100 -35.40 -14.76 -36.21
C GLY A 100 -35.93 -13.54 -35.45
N LEU A 101 -35.15 -13.06 -34.47
CA LEU A 101 -35.43 -11.85 -33.69
C LEU A 101 -34.37 -10.80 -34.03
N ASN A 102 -34.80 -9.56 -34.29
CA ASN A 102 -33.89 -8.46 -34.72
C ASN A 102 -33.82 -7.28 -33.75
N GLN A 103 -34.84 -7.12 -32.89
CA GLN A 103 -34.84 -6.01 -31.93
C GLN A 103 -34.18 -6.45 -30.64
N THR A 104 -33.21 -5.67 -30.19
CA THR A 104 -32.47 -5.92 -28.94
C THR A 104 -32.92 -4.96 -27.83
N THR A 105 -32.90 -5.44 -26.60
CA THR A 105 -33.17 -4.68 -25.39
C THR A 105 -32.18 -5.06 -24.31
N ASP A 106 -32.07 -4.24 -23.26
CA ASP A 106 -31.32 -4.59 -22.06
C ASP A 106 -31.96 -5.80 -21.34
N CYS A 107 -31.19 -6.50 -20.50
CA CYS A 107 -31.68 -7.62 -19.71
C CYS A 107 -32.84 -7.19 -18.80
N GLN A 108 -34.05 -7.68 -19.05
CA GLN A 108 -35.26 -7.30 -18.31
C GLN A 108 -35.49 -8.12 -17.04
N ASN A 109 -35.08 -9.41 -17.06
CA ASN A 109 -35.33 -10.38 -16.00
C ASN A 109 -34.06 -10.78 -15.23
N GLY A 110 -33.07 -9.87 -15.20
CA GLY A 110 -31.78 -10.12 -14.55
C GLY A 110 -30.81 -10.94 -15.41
N TRP A 111 -29.79 -11.48 -14.79
CA TRP A 111 -28.70 -12.19 -15.45
C TRP A 111 -28.55 -13.61 -14.92
N VAL A 112 -28.05 -14.49 -15.75
CA VAL A 112 -27.57 -15.82 -15.38
C VAL A 112 -26.05 -15.79 -15.40
N TYR A 113 -25.44 -16.10 -14.26
CA TYR A 113 -23.99 -16.08 -14.09
C TYR A 113 -23.40 -17.47 -14.23
N ASN A 114 -22.22 -17.54 -14.84
CA ASN A 114 -21.46 -18.78 -14.93
C ASN A 114 -20.62 -18.96 -13.65
N ASN A 115 -20.99 -19.90 -12.80
CA ASN A 115 -20.39 -20.11 -11.47
C ASN A 115 -19.16 -21.04 -11.49
N ILE A 116 -18.46 -21.17 -12.63
CA ILE A 116 -17.29 -22.07 -12.74
C ILE A 116 -16.15 -21.61 -11.82
N VAL A 117 -15.91 -20.32 -11.73
CA VAL A 117 -14.78 -19.75 -10.97
C VAL A 117 -15.21 -19.33 -9.56
N TYR A 118 -16.37 -18.70 -9.42
CA TYR A 118 -16.89 -18.17 -8.14
C TYR A 118 -18.31 -18.66 -7.91
N GLU A 119 -18.63 -18.99 -6.65
CA GLU A 119 -20.00 -19.30 -6.25
C GLU A 119 -20.83 -18.02 -6.12
N ALA A 120 -20.27 -17.01 -5.44
CA ALA A 120 -20.87 -15.71 -5.27
C ALA A 120 -19.80 -14.61 -5.17
N THR A 121 -20.07 -13.46 -5.80
CA THR A 121 -19.29 -12.23 -5.68
C THR A 121 -20.24 -11.06 -5.38
N ILE A 122 -19.73 -9.89 -5.04
CA ILE A 122 -20.60 -8.71 -4.89
C ILE A 122 -21.23 -8.30 -6.23
N VAL A 123 -20.60 -8.65 -7.33
CA VAL A 123 -21.12 -8.39 -8.69
C VAL A 123 -22.37 -9.22 -8.93
N THR A 124 -22.35 -10.48 -8.55
CA THR A 124 -23.50 -11.39 -8.72
C THR A 124 -24.62 -11.11 -7.72
N ASP A 125 -24.28 -10.81 -6.45
CA ASP A 125 -25.25 -10.59 -5.38
C ASP A 125 -26.02 -9.26 -5.52
N PHE A 126 -25.36 -8.23 -6.06
CA PHE A 126 -25.94 -6.89 -6.18
C PHE A 126 -26.21 -6.47 -7.64
N ASP A 127 -26.06 -7.39 -8.60
CA ASP A 127 -26.25 -7.15 -10.04
C ASP A 127 -25.49 -5.89 -10.55
N LEU A 128 -24.18 -5.82 -10.21
CA LEU A 128 -23.30 -4.70 -10.56
C LEU A 128 -22.72 -4.87 -11.97
N VAL A 129 -23.57 -4.99 -12.96
CA VAL A 129 -23.18 -5.34 -14.34
C VAL A 129 -23.73 -4.34 -15.34
N CYS A 130 -23.22 -4.38 -16.56
CA CYS A 130 -23.67 -3.56 -17.68
C CYS A 130 -23.62 -2.05 -17.34
N GLY A 131 -24.73 -1.35 -17.28
CA GLY A 131 -24.80 0.06 -16.94
C GLY A 131 -24.29 0.40 -15.53
N LYS A 132 -24.20 -0.59 -14.62
CA LYS A 132 -23.70 -0.42 -13.26
C LYS A 132 -22.25 -0.92 -13.07
N ALA A 133 -21.56 -1.39 -14.10
CA ALA A 133 -20.21 -1.95 -13.99
C ALA A 133 -19.18 -0.95 -13.41
N ASN A 134 -19.32 0.35 -13.71
CA ASN A 134 -18.43 1.39 -13.19
C ASN A 134 -18.51 1.56 -11.65
N VAL A 135 -19.57 1.06 -11.02
CA VAL A 135 -19.78 1.15 -9.57
C VAL A 135 -18.78 0.29 -8.81
N ILE A 136 -18.22 -0.75 -9.43
CA ILE A 136 -17.16 -1.58 -8.87
C ILE A 136 -15.90 -0.74 -8.61
N GLY A 137 -15.46 0.03 -9.61
CA GLY A 137 -14.32 0.95 -9.46
C GLY A 137 -14.59 2.03 -8.41
N LEU A 138 -15.84 2.50 -8.30
CA LEU A 138 -16.24 3.43 -7.24
C LEU A 138 -16.10 2.80 -5.86
N ALA A 139 -16.48 1.55 -5.67
CA ALA A 139 -16.33 0.83 -4.39
C ALA A 139 -14.85 0.71 -3.98
N GLN A 140 -13.96 0.41 -4.93
CA GLN A 140 -12.51 0.42 -4.68
C GLN A 140 -12.01 1.82 -4.30
N THR A 141 -12.46 2.84 -5.01
CA THR A 141 -12.10 4.24 -4.71
C THR A 141 -12.56 4.66 -3.32
N VAL A 142 -13.78 4.29 -2.92
CA VAL A 142 -14.34 4.58 -1.59
C VAL A 142 -13.53 3.91 -0.49
N PHE A 143 -13.11 2.67 -0.67
CA PHE A 143 -12.21 1.99 0.26
C PHE A 143 -10.85 2.71 0.38
N MET A 144 -10.25 3.09 -0.74
CA MET A 144 -8.98 3.84 -0.76
C MET A 144 -9.11 5.24 -0.13
N ALA A 145 -10.23 5.92 -0.35
CA ALA A 145 -10.55 7.19 0.32
C ALA A 145 -10.66 7.00 1.84
N GLY A 146 -11.24 5.89 2.29
CA GLY A 146 -11.22 5.49 3.68
C GLY A 146 -9.80 5.37 4.24
N ILE A 147 -8.90 4.69 3.53
CA ILE A 147 -7.49 4.55 3.92
C ILE A 147 -6.80 5.92 4.04
N LEU A 148 -7.05 6.83 3.11
CA LEU A 148 -6.53 8.20 3.16
C LEU A 148 -7.02 8.92 4.42
N LEU A 149 -8.32 8.93 4.66
CA LEU A 149 -8.92 9.57 5.83
C LEU A 149 -8.39 8.98 7.13
N GLY A 150 -8.32 7.66 7.24
CA GLY A 150 -7.76 6.97 8.40
C GLY A 150 -6.31 7.36 8.68
N SER A 151 -5.50 7.46 7.63
CA SER A 151 -4.11 7.90 7.75
C SER A 151 -3.98 9.34 8.25
N LEU A 152 -4.87 10.22 7.80
CA LEU A 152 -4.91 11.63 8.22
C LEU A 152 -5.40 11.81 9.67
N LEU A 153 -6.39 11.04 10.08
CA LEU A 153 -6.99 11.17 11.42
C LEU A 153 -6.13 10.51 12.50
N PHE A 154 -5.64 9.29 12.25
CA PHE A 154 -4.93 8.51 13.28
C PHE A 154 -3.47 8.90 13.46
N GLY A 155 -2.87 9.68 12.57
CA GLY A 155 -1.55 10.28 12.78
C GLY A 155 -1.55 11.26 13.96
N PRO A 156 -2.29 12.39 13.89
CA PRO A 156 -2.43 13.33 15.00
C PRO A 156 -3.04 12.70 16.26
N PHE A 157 -3.97 11.77 16.10
CA PHE A 157 -4.56 11.03 17.22
C PHE A 157 -3.49 10.26 18.01
N ALA A 158 -2.58 9.57 17.33
CA ALA A 158 -1.50 8.83 17.98
C ALA A 158 -0.50 9.73 18.69
N GLU A 159 -0.29 10.95 18.19
CA GLU A 159 0.55 11.95 18.87
C GLU A 159 -0.09 12.46 20.17
N SER A 160 -1.40 12.63 20.17
CA SER A 160 -2.14 13.18 21.31
C SER A 160 -2.50 12.13 22.36
N PHE A 161 -2.93 10.95 21.94
CA PHE A 161 -3.52 9.92 22.81
C PHE A 161 -2.67 8.66 23.00
N GLY A 162 -1.56 8.54 22.27
CA GLY A 162 -0.62 7.42 22.37
C GLY A 162 -0.68 6.46 21.21
N ARG A 163 0.44 5.77 20.98
CA ARG A 163 0.61 4.80 19.87
C ARG A 163 -0.22 3.54 20.11
N GLN A 164 -0.30 3.09 21.35
CA GLN A 164 -1.04 1.91 21.74
C GLN A 164 -2.54 2.08 21.44
N ARG A 165 -3.17 3.17 21.89
CA ARG A 165 -4.59 3.44 21.61
C ARG A 165 -4.86 3.62 20.12
N ALA A 166 -3.93 4.25 19.41
CA ALA A 166 -4.01 4.46 17.96
C ALA A 166 -3.87 3.15 17.15
N THR A 167 -3.45 2.04 17.76
CA THR A 167 -3.50 0.69 17.16
C THR A 167 -4.71 -0.10 17.61
N GLN A 168 -5.12 0.03 18.87
CA GLN A 168 -6.25 -0.69 19.46
C GLN A 168 -7.60 -0.30 18.84
N ILE A 169 -7.88 1.01 18.75
CA ILE A 169 -9.16 1.50 18.22
C ILE A 169 -9.38 1.06 16.77
N PRO A 170 -8.42 1.25 15.83
CA PRO A 170 -8.62 0.83 14.46
C PRO A 170 -8.81 -0.67 14.30
N ILE A 171 -8.09 -1.52 15.04
CA ILE A 171 -8.24 -2.98 14.88
C ILE A 171 -9.62 -3.46 15.32
N VAL A 172 -10.17 -2.90 16.40
CA VAL A 172 -11.53 -3.20 16.84
C VAL A 172 -12.56 -2.70 15.82
N THR A 173 -12.37 -1.49 15.31
CA THR A 173 -13.21 -0.91 14.25
C THR A 173 -13.18 -1.79 13.01
N MET A 174 -12.00 -2.24 12.59
CA MET A 174 -11.84 -3.13 11.44
C MET A 174 -12.56 -4.46 11.66
N LEU A 175 -12.46 -5.05 12.85
CA LEU A 175 -13.16 -6.28 13.21
C LEU A 175 -14.69 -6.14 13.06
N ILE A 176 -15.27 -5.09 13.67
CA ILE A 176 -16.71 -4.84 13.64
C ILE A 176 -17.20 -4.64 12.20
N PHE A 177 -16.55 -3.77 11.45
CA PHE A 177 -17.01 -3.43 10.10
C PHE A 177 -16.69 -4.50 9.04
N THR A 178 -15.72 -5.36 9.26
CA THR A 178 -15.52 -6.55 8.39
C THR A 178 -16.68 -7.54 8.57
N VAL A 179 -17.16 -7.75 9.80
CA VAL A 179 -18.36 -8.56 10.05
C VAL A 179 -19.60 -7.90 9.42
N THR A 180 -19.77 -6.58 9.59
CA THR A 180 -20.88 -5.83 8.99
C THR A 180 -20.86 -5.93 7.46
N THR A 181 -19.68 -5.90 6.84
CA THR A 181 -19.51 -6.08 5.39
C THR A 181 -20.02 -7.45 4.94
N GLY A 182 -19.66 -8.52 5.65
CA GLY A 182 -20.13 -9.88 5.34
C GLY A 182 -21.63 -10.07 5.51
N LEU A 183 -22.25 -9.32 6.43
CA LEU A 183 -23.70 -9.35 6.71
C LEU A 183 -24.52 -8.36 5.85
N SER A 184 -23.88 -7.53 5.00
CA SER A 184 -24.58 -6.47 4.28
C SER A 184 -25.65 -7.01 3.32
N PRO A 185 -26.92 -6.56 3.46
CA PRO A 185 -28.03 -7.00 2.61
C PRO A 185 -28.12 -6.19 1.30
N ASN A 186 -27.47 -5.02 1.25
CA ASN A 186 -27.50 -4.16 0.08
C ASN A 186 -26.13 -3.51 -0.16
N PHE A 187 -25.93 -3.04 -1.40
CA PHE A 187 -24.66 -2.46 -1.84
C PHE A 187 -24.25 -1.18 -1.09
N TYR A 188 -25.21 -0.35 -0.67
CA TYR A 188 -24.89 0.89 0.03
C TYR A 188 -24.31 0.63 1.42
N LEU A 189 -24.86 -0.33 2.15
CA LEU A 189 -24.31 -0.75 3.45
C LEU A 189 -22.93 -1.40 3.28
N TYR A 190 -22.75 -2.21 2.21
CA TYR A 190 -21.45 -2.75 1.84
C TYR A 190 -20.43 -1.63 1.62
N MET A 191 -20.73 -0.60 0.82
CA MET A 191 -19.84 0.53 0.57
C MET A 191 -19.50 1.31 1.85
N ALA A 192 -20.51 1.61 2.69
CA ALA A 192 -20.29 2.32 3.94
C ALA A 192 -19.40 1.52 4.89
N SER A 193 -19.62 0.22 5.01
CA SER A 193 -18.80 -0.68 5.83
C SER A 193 -17.37 -0.76 5.30
N GLN A 194 -17.19 -0.91 3.99
CA GLN A 194 -15.87 -0.94 3.35
C GLN A 194 -15.11 0.39 3.51
N PHE A 195 -15.79 1.52 3.47
CA PHE A 195 -15.17 2.81 3.78
C PHE A 195 -14.61 2.84 5.20
N LEU A 196 -15.38 2.37 6.20
CA LEU A 196 -14.96 2.33 7.59
C LEU A 196 -13.87 1.29 7.86
N VAL A 197 -13.90 0.15 7.17
CA VAL A 197 -12.77 -0.80 7.15
C VAL A 197 -11.52 -0.13 6.57
N GLY A 198 -11.66 0.65 5.51
CA GLY A 198 -10.57 1.45 4.93
C GLY A 198 -9.98 2.44 5.93
N VAL A 199 -10.82 3.21 6.64
CA VAL A 199 -10.40 4.15 7.70
C VAL A 199 -9.61 3.42 8.80
N ALA A 200 -10.11 2.30 9.27
CA ALA A 200 -9.45 1.47 10.26
C ALA A 200 -8.12 0.90 9.75
N TYR A 201 -8.09 0.38 8.53
CA TYR A 201 -6.89 -0.14 7.86
C TYR A 201 -5.78 0.92 7.78
N GLY A 202 -6.11 2.14 7.30
CA GLY A 202 -5.16 3.24 7.16
C GLY A 202 -4.58 3.67 8.50
N GLY A 203 -5.42 3.81 9.52
CA GLY A 203 -5.02 4.16 10.88
C GLY A 203 -4.15 3.11 11.54
N PHE A 204 -4.55 1.84 11.46
CA PHE A 204 -3.81 0.72 12.06
C PHE A 204 -2.42 0.55 11.45
N ARG A 205 -2.33 0.51 10.12
CA ARG A 205 -1.07 0.25 9.39
C ARG A 205 0.01 1.27 9.75
N ILE A 206 -0.31 2.55 9.77
CA ILE A 206 0.67 3.60 10.08
C ILE A 206 1.15 3.48 11.52
N ASN A 207 0.24 3.37 12.47
CA ASN A 207 0.58 3.37 13.88
C ASN A 207 1.29 2.09 14.32
N CYS A 208 0.97 0.95 13.71
CA CYS A 208 1.65 -0.32 13.93
C CYS A 208 3.14 -0.24 13.55
N ILE A 209 3.46 0.33 12.39
CA ILE A 209 4.84 0.51 11.92
C ILE A 209 5.59 1.51 12.82
N VAL A 210 4.95 2.62 13.17
CA VAL A 210 5.56 3.64 14.05
C VAL A 210 5.90 3.03 15.41
N LEU A 211 4.95 2.31 16.03
CA LEU A 211 5.17 1.65 17.32
C LEU A 211 6.30 0.62 17.24
N ALA A 212 6.37 -0.17 16.16
CA ALA A 212 7.45 -1.14 15.95
C ALA A 212 8.83 -0.45 15.85
N THR A 213 8.92 0.64 15.07
CA THR A 213 10.18 1.35 14.85
C THR A 213 10.65 2.17 16.06
N GLU A 214 9.75 2.59 16.93
CA GLU A 214 10.09 3.28 18.18
C GLU A 214 10.74 2.36 19.23
N TRP A 215 10.43 1.04 19.18
CA TRP A 215 11.03 0.04 20.07
C TRP A 215 12.31 -0.60 19.52
N VAL A 216 12.60 -0.44 18.24
CA VAL A 216 13.79 -1.03 17.60
C VAL A 216 14.85 0.04 17.40
N GLY A 217 16.10 -0.28 17.73
CA GLY A 217 17.25 0.63 17.57
C GLY A 217 17.45 1.06 16.11
N VAL A 218 18.06 2.22 15.91
CA VAL A 218 18.27 2.85 14.59
C VAL A 218 18.95 1.91 13.61
N THR A 219 19.92 1.11 14.07
CA THR A 219 20.69 0.15 13.26
C THR A 219 19.83 -0.99 12.69
N LYS A 220 18.73 -1.34 13.34
CA LYS A 220 17.86 -2.47 12.97
C LYS A 220 16.49 -2.04 12.41
N ARG A 221 16.23 -0.75 12.26
CA ARG A 221 14.94 -0.24 11.73
C ARG A 221 14.67 -0.68 10.29
N SER A 222 15.68 -0.62 9.43
CA SER A 222 15.55 -1.08 8.05
C SER A 222 15.21 -2.56 7.98
N TYR A 223 15.88 -3.37 8.83
CA TYR A 223 15.59 -4.80 8.96
C TYR A 223 14.14 -5.06 9.43
N ALA A 224 13.69 -4.34 10.45
CA ALA A 224 12.32 -4.45 10.96
C ALA A 224 11.27 -4.05 9.91
N SER A 225 11.53 -3.00 9.13
CA SER A 225 10.66 -2.56 8.04
C SER A 225 10.57 -3.60 6.93
N CYS A 226 11.70 -4.15 6.47
CA CYS A 226 11.73 -5.18 5.44
C CYS A 226 11.03 -6.47 5.91
N LEU A 227 11.27 -6.89 7.15
CA LEU A 227 10.60 -8.06 7.73
C LEU A 227 9.08 -7.87 7.77
N SER A 228 8.62 -6.69 8.18
CA SER A 228 7.20 -6.34 8.20
C SER A 228 6.56 -6.43 6.82
N GLN A 229 7.24 -5.97 5.77
CA GLN A 229 6.77 -6.05 4.40
C GLN A 229 6.77 -7.48 3.85
N MET A 230 7.77 -8.30 4.22
CA MET A 230 7.79 -9.73 3.87
C MET A 230 6.56 -10.47 4.42
N PHE A 231 6.11 -10.15 5.65
CA PHE A 231 4.86 -10.71 6.18
C PHE A 231 3.66 -10.33 5.32
N GLY A 232 3.65 -9.13 4.71
CA GLY A 232 2.63 -8.74 3.75
C GLY A 232 2.60 -9.63 2.50
N GLY A 233 3.76 -9.93 1.91
CA GLY A 233 3.88 -10.85 0.78
C GLY A 233 3.43 -12.27 1.12
N VAL A 234 3.81 -12.78 2.29
CA VAL A 234 3.32 -14.09 2.78
C VAL A 234 1.81 -14.09 2.96
N GLY A 235 1.25 -13.02 3.54
CA GLY A 235 -0.20 -12.85 3.69
C GLY A 235 -0.94 -12.88 2.36
N GLN A 236 -0.39 -12.26 1.33
CA GLN A 236 -0.98 -12.29 -0.02
C GLN A 236 -0.97 -13.71 -0.62
N CYS A 237 0.10 -14.48 -0.41
CA CYS A 237 0.14 -15.89 -0.82
C CYS A 237 -0.92 -16.74 -0.09
N ILE A 238 -1.06 -16.55 1.23
CA ILE A 238 -2.06 -17.26 2.04
C ILE A 238 -3.47 -16.90 1.57
N LEU A 239 -3.74 -15.60 1.29
CA LEU A 239 -5.03 -15.17 0.78
C LEU A 239 -5.36 -15.82 -0.57
N ALA A 240 -4.43 -15.89 -1.51
CA ALA A 240 -4.64 -16.53 -2.80
C ALA A 240 -5.06 -17.99 -2.64
N GLY A 241 -4.38 -18.74 -1.74
CA GLY A 241 -4.76 -20.10 -1.39
C GLY A 241 -6.13 -20.19 -0.70
N LEU A 242 -6.41 -19.30 0.24
CA LEU A 242 -7.66 -19.29 0.99
C LEU A 242 -8.88 -19.07 0.06
N ILE A 243 -8.80 -18.09 -0.85
CA ILE A 243 -9.92 -17.80 -1.77
C ILE A 243 -10.04 -18.84 -2.87
N PHE A 244 -8.96 -19.56 -3.22
CA PHE A 244 -9.06 -20.72 -4.11
C PHE A 244 -9.98 -21.81 -3.55
N PHE A 245 -10.00 -22.01 -2.22
CA PHE A 245 -10.88 -22.96 -1.55
C PHE A 245 -12.24 -22.36 -1.19
N ILE A 246 -12.29 -21.06 -0.86
CA ILE A 246 -13.51 -20.37 -0.42
C ILE A 246 -13.94 -19.41 -1.53
N ARG A 247 -14.92 -19.84 -2.34
CA ARG A 247 -15.38 -19.12 -3.53
C ARG A 247 -16.62 -18.25 -3.29
N ASP A 248 -17.09 -18.22 -2.05
CA ASP A 248 -18.16 -17.32 -1.59
C ASP A 248 -17.56 -16.12 -0.88
N TRP A 249 -17.88 -14.92 -1.35
CA TRP A 249 -17.31 -13.68 -0.81
C TRP A 249 -17.72 -13.40 0.65
N ARG A 250 -18.94 -13.78 1.06
CA ARG A 250 -19.42 -13.59 2.43
C ARG A 250 -18.66 -14.51 3.39
N LEU A 251 -18.54 -15.77 3.02
CA LEU A 251 -17.78 -16.75 3.80
C LEU A 251 -16.31 -16.33 3.89
N ALA A 252 -15.72 -15.83 2.80
CA ALA A 252 -14.35 -15.31 2.79
C ALA A 252 -14.19 -14.15 3.78
N GLN A 253 -15.16 -13.20 3.86
CA GLN A 253 -15.15 -12.11 4.85
C GLN A 253 -15.14 -12.65 6.28
N PHE A 254 -15.98 -13.64 6.61
CA PHE A 254 -16.02 -14.23 7.96
C PHE A 254 -14.75 -14.99 8.32
N VAL A 255 -14.14 -15.68 7.37
CA VAL A 255 -12.85 -16.36 7.60
C VAL A 255 -11.74 -15.34 7.86
N MET A 256 -11.75 -14.19 7.18
CA MET A 256 -10.81 -13.10 7.43
C MET A 256 -10.98 -12.44 8.81
N VAL A 257 -12.17 -12.55 9.41
CA VAL A 257 -12.43 -12.03 10.79
C VAL A 257 -11.58 -12.78 11.82
N ALA A 258 -11.36 -14.08 11.66
CA ALA A 258 -10.64 -14.88 12.66
C ALA A 258 -9.22 -14.37 12.98
N PRO A 259 -8.32 -14.14 12.01
CA PRO A 259 -7.00 -13.59 12.31
C PRO A 259 -7.06 -12.14 12.82
N ILE A 260 -8.03 -11.33 12.40
CA ILE A 260 -8.22 -9.98 12.94
C ILE A 260 -8.62 -10.05 14.41
N ALA A 261 -9.51 -10.98 14.79
CA ALA A 261 -9.91 -11.18 16.16
C ALA A 261 -8.73 -11.59 17.06
N VAL A 262 -7.83 -12.46 16.57
CA VAL A 262 -6.59 -12.81 17.28
C VAL A 262 -5.73 -11.58 17.51
N VAL A 263 -5.54 -10.74 16.49
CA VAL A 263 -4.80 -9.46 16.62
C VAL A 263 -5.49 -8.55 17.63
N ALA A 264 -6.82 -8.41 17.55
CA ALA A 264 -7.60 -7.56 18.45
C ALA A 264 -7.48 -7.98 19.92
N VAL A 265 -7.28 -9.27 20.21
CA VAL A 265 -7.07 -9.75 21.58
C VAL A 265 -5.67 -9.44 22.06
N TYR A 266 -4.61 -9.81 21.33
CA TYR A 266 -3.26 -9.66 21.85
C TYR A 266 -2.71 -8.22 21.76
N ILE A 267 -3.28 -7.34 20.94
CA ILE A 267 -2.84 -5.94 20.82
C ILE A 267 -2.93 -5.18 22.15
N TRP A 268 -3.79 -5.62 23.06
CA TRP A 268 -3.93 -5.04 24.42
C TRP A 268 -2.73 -5.32 25.32
N PHE A 269 -1.95 -6.36 25.01
CA PHE A 269 -0.74 -6.72 25.77
C PHE A 269 0.52 -6.00 25.24
N ILE A 270 0.44 -5.35 24.08
CA ILE A 270 1.53 -4.57 23.54
C ILE A 270 1.64 -3.25 24.32
N PRO A 271 2.81 -2.93 24.90
CA PRO A 271 2.97 -1.73 25.71
C PRO A 271 3.02 -0.47 24.83
N GLU A 272 2.77 0.67 25.48
CA GLU A 272 2.91 1.99 24.86
C GLU A 272 4.38 2.28 24.50
N SER A 273 4.62 3.23 23.60
CA SER A 273 5.96 3.69 23.26
C SER A 273 6.58 4.46 24.42
N ALA A 274 7.74 4.00 24.92
CA ALA A 274 8.50 4.74 25.94
C ALA A 274 8.97 6.10 25.42
N ARG A 275 9.26 6.21 24.13
CA ARG A 275 9.61 7.48 23.49
C ARG A 275 8.46 8.49 23.55
N TRP A 276 7.24 8.04 23.24
CA TRP A 276 6.06 8.89 23.32
C TRP A 276 5.77 9.33 24.77
N LEU A 277 5.90 8.42 25.74
CA LEU A 277 5.70 8.76 27.16
C LEU A 277 6.68 9.87 27.60
N LEU A 278 7.94 9.80 27.17
CA LEU A 278 8.92 10.84 27.46
C LEU A 278 8.58 12.17 26.78
N ASP A 279 8.13 12.12 25.51
CA ASP A 279 7.73 13.33 24.78
C ASP A 279 6.49 14.00 25.37
N GLN A 280 5.63 13.26 26.09
CA GLN A 280 4.46 13.76 26.82
C GLN A 280 4.78 14.20 28.27
N GLY A 281 6.04 14.09 28.69
CA GLY A 281 6.45 14.45 30.05
C GLY A 281 6.06 13.41 31.12
N LYS A 282 5.59 12.21 30.73
CA LYS A 282 5.24 11.10 31.64
C LYS A 282 6.47 10.28 32.00
N THR A 283 7.45 10.94 32.62
CA THR A 283 8.78 10.36 32.88
C THR A 283 8.73 9.13 33.80
N GLU A 284 7.88 9.13 34.83
CA GLU A 284 7.79 8.00 35.76
C GLU A 284 7.19 6.75 35.12
N GLU A 285 6.17 6.90 34.26
CA GLU A 285 5.61 5.77 33.50
C GLU A 285 6.63 5.22 32.51
N ALA A 286 7.37 6.11 31.84
CA ALA A 286 8.44 5.73 30.91
C ALA A 286 9.57 4.98 31.61
N LYS A 287 10.03 5.44 32.78
CA LYS A 287 11.06 4.76 33.60
C LYS A 287 10.63 3.35 34.00
N LYS A 288 9.39 3.20 34.52
CA LYS A 288 8.84 1.88 34.89
C LYS A 288 8.81 0.94 33.69
N LEU A 289 8.40 1.43 32.54
CA LEU A 289 8.34 0.66 31.29
C LEU A 289 9.74 0.25 30.83
N ILE A 290 10.71 1.17 30.82
CA ILE A 290 12.10 0.90 30.45
C ILE A 290 12.73 -0.15 31.37
N LEU A 291 12.52 -0.05 32.67
CA LEU A 291 13.01 -1.03 33.65
C LEU A 291 12.39 -2.42 33.42
N ARG A 292 11.07 -2.46 33.14
CA ARG A 292 10.38 -3.73 32.79
C ARG A 292 10.97 -4.37 31.53
N VAL A 293 11.24 -3.59 30.50
CA VAL A 293 11.85 -4.06 29.25
C VAL A 293 13.29 -4.54 29.49
N ALA A 294 14.08 -3.79 30.27
CA ALA A 294 15.43 -4.19 30.66
C ALA A 294 15.44 -5.52 31.40
N ALA A 295 14.52 -5.74 32.33
CA ALA A 295 14.37 -6.99 33.06
C ALA A 295 14.05 -8.17 32.11
N ILE A 296 13.15 -7.99 31.11
CA ILE A 296 12.86 -9.02 30.11
C ILE A 296 14.09 -9.35 29.28
N ASN A 297 14.89 -8.33 28.92
CA ASN A 297 16.14 -8.49 28.16
C ASN A 297 17.33 -8.93 29.02
N LYS A 298 17.14 -9.14 30.33
CA LYS A 298 18.19 -9.45 31.29
C LYS A 298 19.35 -8.44 31.26
N ARG A 299 18.99 -7.16 31.24
CA ARG A 299 19.92 -6.03 31.26
C ARG A 299 19.65 -5.13 32.46
N THR A 300 20.69 -4.48 32.96
CA THR A 300 20.61 -3.45 34.02
C THR A 300 20.74 -2.08 33.42
N VAL A 301 19.90 -1.14 33.86
CA VAL A 301 19.96 0.26 33.45
C VAL A 301 20.64 1.07 34.56
N PRO A 302 21.75 1.78 34.26
CA PRO A 302 22.41 2.65 35.24
C PRO A 302 21.49 3.82 35.64
N ASP A 303 21.50 4.19 36.93
CA ASP A 303 20.71 5.31 37.47
C ASP A 303 21.03 6.63 36.79
N THR A 304 22.29 6.81 36.37
CA THR A 304 22.75 8.00 35.62
C THR A 304 22.02 8.21 34.29
N ILE A 305 21.57 7.14 33.63
CA ILE A 305 20.77 7.24 32.40
C ILE A 305 19.32 7.60 32.75
N LEU A 306 18.78 7.08 33.85
CA LEU A 306 17.42 7.37 34.31
C LEU A 306 17.27 8.83 34.77
N GLU A 307 18.30 9.41 35.36
CA GLU A 307 18.32 10.84 35.75
C GLU A 307 18.39 11.76 34.54
N LYS A 308 19.22 11.45 33.54
CA LYS A 308 19.32 12.20 32.28
C LYS A 308 18.04 12.23 31.44
N ILE A 309 17.14 11.27 31.64
CA ILE A 309 15.84 11.21 30.97
C ILE A 309 14.92 12.37 31.40
N ALA A 310 15.06 12.84 32.66
CA ALA A 310 14.23 13.89 33.22
C ALA A 310 14.50 15.29 32.62
N GLU A 311 15.66 15.50 31.99
CA GLU A 311 16.13 16.82 31.50
C GLU A 311 15.83 17.11 30.02
N LYS A 312 15.00 16.36 29.34
CA LYS A 312 14.79 16.47 27.88
C LYS A 312 14.12 17.79 27.51
N LYS A 313 14.85 18.69 26.83
CA LYS A 313 14.27 19.86 26.15
C LYS A 313 13.49 19.46 24.89
N VAL A 314 12.28 20.01 24.76
CA VAL A 314 11.45 19.86 23.57
C VAL A 314 12.16 20.46 22.35
N VAL A 315 12.54 19.63 21.40
CA VAL A 315 13.05 20.07 20.10
C VAL A 315 11.89 20.66 19.30
N ARG A 316 11.98 21.92 18.88
CA ARG A 316 10.97 22.53 18.00
C ARG A 316 10.91 21.75 16.68
N LYS A 317 9.77 21.14 16.40
CA LYS A 317 9.49 20.50 15.11
C LYS A 317 9.44 21.57 14.02
N GLY A 318 10.17 21.37 12.93
CA GLY A 318 10.10 22.23 11.75
C GLY A 318 8.77 22.05 11.04
N GLY A 319 8.05 23.12 10.77
CA GLY A 319 6.77 23.06 10.07
C GLY A 319 6.94 22.94 8.54
N ILE A 320 5.82 22.68 7.86
CA ILE A 320 5.71 22.63 6.39
C ILE A 320 6.27 23.88 5.72
N LEU A 321 6.23 25.03 6.41
CA LEU A 321 6.70 26.32 5.90
C LEU A 321 8.20 26.30 5.56
N ILE A 322 9.01 25.59 6.35
CA ILE A 322 10.47 25.46 6.11
C ILE A 322 10.70 24.67 4.83
N LEU A 323 9.92 23.62 4.61
CA LEU A 323 10.02 22.74 3.44
C LEU A 323 9.67 23.48 2.13
N ILE A 324 8.71 24.42 2.19
CA ILE A 324 8.28 25.21 1.05
C ILE A 324 9.23 26.40 0.81
N ARG A 325 9.78 26.99 1.87
CA ARG A 325 10.61 28.22 1.79
C ARG A 325 12.01 27.94 1.22
N SER A 326 12.63 26.80 1.55
CA SER A 326 13.91 26.38 1.00
C SER A 326 13.75 25.89 -0.43
N HIS A 327 14.47 26.49 -1.39
CA HIS A 327 14.44 26.08 -2.80
C HIS A 327 14.95 24.64 -3.00
N VAL A 328 15.99 24.25 -2.27
CA VAL A 328 16.60 22.90 -2.37
C VAL A 328 15.67 21.84 -1.79
N LEU A 329 15.15 22.07 -0.56
CA LEU A 329 14.24 21.12 0.08
C LEU A 329 12.93 20.99 -0.69
N ARG A 330 12.40 22.08 -1.25
CA ARG A 330 11.21 22.06 -2.10
C ARG A 330 11.44 21.22 -3.35
N LYS A 331 12.58 21.40 -4.05
CA LYS A 331 12.95 20.58 -5.21
C LYS A 331 13.02 19.09 -4.85
N TYR A 332 13.69 18.74 -3.74
CA TYR A 332 13.78 17.37 -3.28
C TYR A 332 12.42 16.80 -2.94
N PHE A 333 11.59 17.55 -2.24
CA PHE A 333 10.26 17.11 -1.86
C PHE A 333 9.35 16.89 -3.07
N LEU A 334 9.31 17.79 -4.03
CA LEU A 334 8.50 17.63 -5.25
C LEU A 334 8.95 16.43 -6.07
N THR A 335 10.26 16.23 -6.24
CA THR A 335 10.80 15.10 -7.01
C THR A 335 10.48 13.77 -6.36
N ILE A 336 10.69 13.65 -5.05
CA ILE A 336 10.43 12.39 -4.33
C ILE A 336 8.94 12.10 -4.23
N THR A 337 8.11 13.13 -4.10
CA THR A 337 6.64 13.00 -4.08
C THR A 337 6.12 12.51 -5.43
N LEU A 338 6.64 13.03 -6.54
CA LEU A 338 6.28 12.54 -7.86
C LEU A 338 6.72 11.07 -8.07
N ALA A 339 7.92 10.71 -7.63
CA ALA A 339 8.36 9.32 -7.63
C ALA A 339 7.41 8.44 -6.81
N TRP A 340 6.98 8.87 -5.62
CA TRP A 340 6.02 8.14 -4.79
C TRP A 340 4.65 7.97 -5.45
N ILE A 341 4.13 9.03 -6.05
CA ILE A 341 2.84 8.97 -6.78
C ILE A 341 2.95 7.99 -7.94
N SER A 342 4.00 8.09 -8.74
CA SER A 342 4.18 7.25 -9.94
C SER A 342 4.30 5.76 -9.62
N LEU A 343 5.13 5.40 -8.62
CA LEU A 343 5.31 4.00 -8.24
C LEU A 343 4.05 3.39 -7.61
N ASN A 344 3.34 4.16 -6.75
CA ASN A 344 2.13 3.67 -6.10
C ASN A 344 0.96 3.57 -7.08
N LEU A 345 0.82 4.54 -7.99
CA LEU A 345 -0.20 4.48 -9.04
C LEU A 345 -0.01 3.23 -9.90
N SER A 346 1.22 2.97 -10.35
CA SER A 346 1.56 1.77 -11.13
C SER A 346 1.32 0.48 -10.35
N TYR A 347 1.76 0.43 -9.10
CA TYR A 347 1.57 -0.72 -8.22
C TYR A 347 0.09 -1.09 -8.03
N TYR A 348 -0.75 -0.09 -7.71
CA TYR A 348 -2.17 -0.33 -7.48
C TYR A 348 -2.93 -0.58 -8.79
N CYS A 349 -2.61 0.12 -9.88
CA CYS A 349 -3.22 -0.14 -11.18
C CYS A 349 -2.97 -1.59 -11.63
N LEU A 350 -1.73 -2.06 -11.54
CA LEU A 350 -1.39 -3.46 -11.86
C LEU A 350 -2.08 -4.45 -10.90
N SER A 351 -2.13 -4.13 -9.60
CA SER A 351 -2.74 -5.01 -8.60
C SER A 351 -4.25 -5.16 -8.79
N PHE A 352 -4.96 -4.09 -9.15
CA PHE A 352 -6.41 -4.14 -9.37
C PHE A 352 -6.81 -4.66 -10.75
N ASN A 353 -5.90 -4.69 -11.71
CA ASN A 353 -6.19 -5.12 -13.08
C ASN A 353 -5.87 -6.61 -13.35
N VAL A 354 -5.62 -7.38 -12.32
CA VAL A 354 -5.21 -8.80 -12.41
C VAL A 354 -6.18 -9.66 -13.21
N GLY A 355 -7.49 -9.44 -13.05
CA GLY A 355 -8.51 -10.18 -13.77
C GLY A 355 -8.48 -10.02 -15.31
N ASN A 356 -7.83 -8.97 -15.80
CA ASN A 356 -7.76 -8.64 -17.23
C ASN A 356 -6.48 -9.17 -17.91
N PHE A 357 -5.57 -9.84 -17.17
CA PHE A 357 -4.31 -10.34 -17.74
C PHE A 357 -4.47 -11.69 -18.48
N GLY A 358 -5.65 -12.31 -18.39
CA GLY A 358 -5.99 -13.53 -19.13
C GLY A 358 -5.50 -14.84 -18.52
N LEU A 359 -4.66 -14.81 -17.46
CA LEU A 359 -4.32 -15.99 -16.66
C LEU A 359 -5.24 -16.11 -15.45
N ASP A 360 -5.21 -17.31 -14.86
CA ASP A 360 -5.90 -17.57 -13.59
C ASP A 360 -5.55 -16.54 -12.52
N ILE A 361 -6.58 -15.92 -11.95
CA ILE A 361 -6.45 -14.84 -10.97
C ILE A 361 -5.76 -15.31 -9.69
N PHE A 362 -5.99 -16.55 -9.25
CA PHE A 362 -5.38 -17.11 -8.04
C PHE A 362 -3.88 -17.33 -8.25
N LEU A 363 -3.50 -17.88 -9.42
CA LEU A 363 -2.10 -18.07 -9.79
C LEU A 363 -1.37 -16.72 -9.88
N THR A 364 -1.98 -15.73 -10.52
CA THR A 364 -1.38 -14.40 -10.67
C THR A 364 -1.18 -13.71 -9.32
N GLN A 365 -2.15 -13.80 -8.42
CA GLN A 365 -2.02 -13.25 -7.06
C GLN A 365 -0.97 -13.99 -6.23
N LEU A 366 -0.87 -15.31 -6.38
CA LEU A 366 0.19 -16.10 -5.75
C LEU A 366 1.57 -15.67 -6.25
N MET A 367 1.74 -15.49 -7.56
CA MET A 367 2.97 -14.99 -8.17
C MET A 367 3.35 -13.61 -7.65
N PHE A 368 2.37 -12.71 -7.51
CA PHE A 368 2.59 -11.38 -6.92
C PHE A 368 3.12 -11.47 -5.49
N GLY A 369 2.52 -12.30 -4.64
CA GLY A 369 2.98 -12.49 -3.27
C GLY A 369 4.37 -13.14 -3.19
N LEU A 370 4.61 -14.18 -3.99
CA LEU A 370 5.89 -14.89 -4.01
C LEU A 370 7.05 -14.00 -4.48
N THR A 371 6.82 -13.09 -5.42
CA THR A 371 7.87 -12.19 -5.91
C THR A 371 8.20 -11.06 -4.93
N GLU A 372 7.27 -10.67 -4.05
CA GLU A 372 7.53 -9.64 -3.03
C GLU A 372 8.59 -10.08 -2.01
N ILE A 373 8.59 -11.35 -1.62
CA ILE A 373 9.50 -11.88 -0.59
C ILE A 373 10.98 -11.72 -0.98
N PRO A 374 11.45 -12.28 -2.12
CA PRO A 374 12.83 -12.10 -2.55
C PRO A 374 13.14 -10.64 -2.92
N GLY A 375 12.13 -9.89 -3.38
CA GLY A 375 12.28 -8.48 -3.73
C GLY A 375 12.76 -7.65 -2.54
N HIS A 376 12.12 -7.79 -1.38
CA HIS A 376 12.53 -7.05 -0.17
C HIS A 376 13.91 -7.46 0.35
N ILE A 377 14.30 -8.73 0.20
CA ILE A 377 15.65 -9.20 0.54
C ILE A 377 16.67 -8.57 -0.42
N LEU A 378 16.41 -8.64 -1.72
CA LEU A 378 17.28 -8.08 -2.76
C LEU A 378 17.45 -6.57 -2.62
N CYS A 379 16.39 -5.86 -2.22
CA CYS A 379 16.40 -4.42 -1.99
C CYS A 379 17.46 -4.00 -0.97
N ILE A 380 17.66 -4.77 0.10
CA ILE A 380 18.68 -4.50 1.13
C ILE A 380 20.08 -4.50 0.50
N PHE A 381 20.40 -5.53 -0.30
CA PHE A 381 21.69 -5.63 -0.97
C PHE A 381 21.88 -4.54 -2.01
N ILE A 382 20.88 -4.28 -2.83
CA ILE A 382 20.93 -3.23 -3.87
C ILE A 382 21.21 -1.85 -3.24
N LEU A 383 20.55 -1.52 -2.14
CA LEU A 383 20.76 -0.26 -1.42
C LEU A 383 22.19 -0.10 -0.91
N GLU A 384 22.81 -1.18 -0.45
CA GLU A 384 24.19 -1.14 0.05
C GLU A 384 25.22 -1.03 -1.07
N TYR A 385 25.00 -1.69 -2.21
CA TYR A 385 25.97 -1.74 -3.31
C TYR A 385 25.84 -0.58 -4.30
N LEU A 386 24.62 -0.25 -4.75
CA LEU A 386 24.39 0.77 -5.78
C LEU A 386 24.11 2.17 -5.22
N GLY A 387 23.71 2.26 -3.95
CA GLY A 387 23.25 3.52 -3.35
C GLY A 387 21.77 3.80 -3.62
N ARG A 388 21.24 4.87 -3.02
CA ARG A 388 19.79 5.15 -2.99
C ARG A 388 19.29 5.75 -4.30
N LYS A 389 20.01 6.75 -4.81
CA LYS A 389 19.67 7.45 -6.06
C LYS A 389 19.61 6.51 -7.25
N ILE A 390 20.70 5.76 -7.49
CA ILE A 390 20.79 4.86 -8.65
C ILE A 390 19.78 3.73 -8.54
N SER A 391 19.60 3.17 -7.34
CA SER A 391 18.63 2.11 -7.09
C SER A 391 17.20 2.57 -7.38
N LEU A 392 16.79 3.75 -6.89
CA LEU A 392 15.44 4.28 -7.14
C LEU A 392 15.23 4.61 -8.62
N MET A 393 16.22 5.25 -9.24
CA MET A 393 16.16 5.59 -10.67
C MET A 393 16.05 4.33 -11.54
N SER A 394 16.91 3.34 -11.31
CA SER A 394 16.91 2.10 -12.09
C SER A 394 15.61 1.30 -11.92
N THR A 395 15.08 1.17 -10.71
CA THR A 395 13.84 0.43 -10.44
C THR A 395 12.62 1.11 -11.07
N LEU A 396 12.52 2.45 -11.02
CA LEU A 396 11.43 3.20 -11.66
C LEU A 396 11.50 3.13 -13.18
N LEU A 397 12.70 3.29 -13.76
CA LEU A 397 12.87 3.25 -15.22
C LEU A 397 12.63 1.84 -15.77
N THR A 398 13.22 0.80 -15.15
CA THR A 398 12.99 -0.58 -15.58
C THR A 398 11.55 -1.01 -15.37
N GLY A 399 10.94 -0.67 -14.25
CA GLY A 399 9.55 -0.97 -13.96
C GLY A 399 8.59 -0.25 -14.92
N GLY A 400 8.79 1.04 -15.17
CA GLY A 400 8.01 1.81 -16.15
C GLY A 400 8.16 1.27 -17.58
N PHE A 401 9.38 0.94 -18.00
CA PHE A 401 9.64 0.33 -19.30
C PHE A 401 9.01 -1.06 -19.45
N THR A 402 9.12 -1.90 -18.42
CA THR A 402 8.50 -3.23 -18.39
C THR A 402 6.98 -3.13 -18.53
N CYS A 403 6.35 -2.18 -17.82
CA CYS A 403 4.91 -1.92 -17.97
C CYS A 403 4.57 -1.41 -19.38
N PHE A 404 5.43 -0.58 -19.97
CA PHE A 404 5.21 -0.07 -21.32
C PHE A 404 5.29 -1.18 -22.37
N LEU A 405 6.14 -2.19 -22.16
CA LEU A 405 6.24 -3.36 -23.05
C LEU A 405 4.94 -4.17 -23.11
N ILE A 406 4.06 -4.09 -22.09
CA ILE A 406 2.74 -4.75 -22.13
C ILE A 406 1.93 -4.31 -23.34
N LEU A 407 2.08 -3.05 -23.78
CA LEU A 407 1.37 -2.52 -24.95
C LEU A 407 1.86 -3.12 -26.28
N ALA A 408 3.10 -3.61 -26.32
CA ALA A 408 3.67 -4.22 -27.50
C ALA A 408 3.34 -5.72 -27.65
N VAL A 409 2.80 -6.34 -26.60
CA VAL A 409 2.45 -7.77 -26.59
C VAL A 409 1.03 -7.95 -27.13
N PRO A 410 0.79 -8.91 -28.05
CA PRO A 410 -0.54 -9.26 -28.50
C PRO A 410 -1.45 -9.68 -27.32
N GLN A 411 -2.69 -9.23 -27.33
CA GLN A 411 -3.65 -9.50 -26.23
C GLN A 411 -3.93 -10.99 -26.01
N ASP A 412 -3.71 -11.81 -27.03
CA ASP A 412 -3.90 -13.27 -26.97
C ASP A 412 -2.81 -13.97 -26.13
N ASN A 413 -1.70 -13.31 -25.86
CA ASN A 413 -0.59 -13.91 -25.11
C ASN A 413 -0.65 -13.57 -23.62
N ALA A 414 -1.62 -14.18 -22.91
CA ALA A 414 -1.86 -13.98 -21.49
C ALA A 414 -0.62 -14.23 -20.60
N VAL A 415 0.22 -15.21 -20.97
CA VAL A 415 1.44 -15.55 -20.22
C VAL A 415 2.46 -14.41 -20.26
N ALA A 416 2.69 -13.84 -21.43
CA ALA A 416 3.65 -12.74 -21.59
C ALA A 416 3.14 -11.46 -20.89
N ILE A 417 1.85 -11.14 -21.01
CA ILE A 417 1.24 -9.99 -20.33
C ILE A 417 1.37 -10.13 -18.82
N THR A 418 1.01 -11.29 -18.26
CA THR A 418 1.08 -11.55 -16.82
C THR A 418 2.52 -11.53 -16.31
N ALA A 419 3.48 -12.09 -17.07
CA ALA A 419 4.90 -12.06 -16.71
C ALA A 419 5.44 -10.62 -16.67
N LEU A 420 5.13 -9.79 -17.67
CA LEU A 420 5.51 -8.38 -17.69
C LEU A 420 4.84 -7.57 -16.58
N ALA A 421 3.56 -7.81 -16.31
CA ALA A 421 2.84 -7.15 -15.23
C ALA A 421 3.42 -7.51 -13.85
N THR A 422 3.77 -8.79 -13.65
CA THR A 422 4.42 -9.27 -12.41
C THR A 422 5.80 -8.64 -12.24
N ALA A 423 6.59 -8.58 -13.31
CA ALA A 423 7.91 -7.93 -13.29
C ALA A 423 7.78 -6.41 -13.03
N GLY A 424 6.85 -5.73 -13.69
CA GLY A 424 6.57 -4.32 -13.46
C GLY A 424 6.19 -4.04 -12.01
N ARG A 425 5.27 -4.84 -11.45
CA ARG A 425 4.85 -4.73 -10.06
C ARG A 425 6.00 -5.02 -9.08
N PHE A 426 6.84 -6.00 -9.36
CA PHE A 426 8.05 -6.29 -8.60
C PHE A 426 8.98 -5.07 -8.52
N PHE A 427 9.29 -4.42 -9.63
CA PHE A 427 10.13 -3.23 -9.64
C PHE A 427 9.49 -2.05 -8.91
N MET A 428 8.17 -1.83 -9.06
CA MET A 428 7.47 -0.74 -8.36
C MET A 428 7.42 -0.96 -6.85
N ASN A 429 7.24 -2.20 -6.38
CA ASN A 429 7.27 -2.54 -4.97
C ASN A 429 8.65 -2.29 -4.35
N ASN A 430 9.73 -2.70 -5.04
CA ASN A 430 11.10 -2.42 -4.63
C ASN A 430 11.40 -0.91 -4.63
N ALA A 431 10.94 -0.17 -5.65
CA ALA A 431 11.06 1.29 -5.69
C ALA A 431 10.40 1.95 -4.46
N GLY A 432 9.25 1.43 -4.00
CA GLY A 432 8.59 1.88 -2.78
C GLY A 432 9.44 1.70 -1.53
N SER A 433 10.09 0.56 -1.37
CA SER A 433 10.98 0.28 -0.24
C SER A 433 12.22 1.19 -0.27
N ILE A 434 12.83 1.37 -1.44
CA ILE A 434 13.99 2.25 -1.65
C ILE A 434 13.62 3.70 -1.34
N CYS A 435 12.47 4.15 -1.84
CA CYS A 435 11.97 5.51 -1.64
C CYS A 435 11.74 5.83 -0.17
N ASN A 436 11.18 4.89 0.60
CA ASN A 436 10.98 5.03 2.04
C ASN A 436 12.31 5.22 2.80
N VAL A 437 13.35 4.48 2.43
CA VAL A 437 14.69 4.65 3.02
C VAL A 437 15.30 5.98 2.60
N TYR A 438 15.20 6.31 1.33
CA TYR A 438 15.79 7.52 0.76
C TYR A 438 15.23 8.80 1.39
N VAL A 439 13.92 8.87 1.61
CA VAL A 439 13.28 10.01 2.28
C VAL A 439 13.79 10.20 3.70
N GLN A 440 14.02 9.11 4.44
CA GLN A 440 14.56 9.20 5.79
C GLN A 440 15.98 9.77 5.86
N GLU A 441 16.75 9.61 4.79
CA GLU A 441 18.13 10.10 4.67
C GLU A 441 18.23 11.49 4.01
N LEU A 442 17.30 11.80 3.10
CA LEU A 442 17.34 13.02 2.28
C LEU A 442 16.99 14.29 3.06
N PHE A 443 16.07 14.19 4.03
CA PHE A 443 15.56 15.36 4.77
C PHE A 443 16.21 15.52 6.13
N PRO A 444 16.52 16.79 6.55
CA PRO A 444 17.00 17.11 7.88
C PRO A 444 16.04 16.63 8.96
N THR A 445 16.57 16.31 10.14
CA THR A 445 15.79 15.80 11.28
C THR A 445 14.62 16.69 11.65
N SER A 446 14.76 18.02 11.51
CA SER A 446 13.73 19.01 11.82
C SER A 446 12.47 18.91 10.93
N VAL A 447 12.62 18.56 9.65
CA VAL A 447 11.52 18.50 8.66
C VAL A 447 11.23 17.10 8.12
N ARG A 448 12.06 16.11 8.48
CA ARG A 448 11.95 14.71 8.01
C ARG A 448 10.57 14.11 8.26
N GLN A 449 10.04 14.30 9.46
CA GLN A 449 8.73 13.77 9.84
C GLN A 449 7.60 14.41 9.03
N THR A 450 7.71 15.73 8.79
CA THR A 450 6.74 16.45 7.94
C THR A 450 6.80 15.98 6.49
N ALA A 451 7.99 15.81 5.92
CA ALA A 451 8.16 15.31 4.56
C ALA A 451 7.63 13.88 4.39
N THR A 452 7.92 12.99 5.35
CA THR A 452 7.40 11.61 5.35
C THR A 452 5.88 11.57 5.49
N GLY A 453 5.30 12.43 6.34
CA GLY A 453 3.85 12.53 6.51
C GLY A 453 3.14 12.98 5.24
N LEU A 454 3.62 14.06 4.62
CA LEU A 454 3.07 14.56 3.34
C LEU A 454 3.26 13.54 2.20
N GLY A 455 4.40 12.86 2.15
CA GLY A 455 4.62 11.77 1.20
C GLY A 455 3.63 10.62 1.40
N SER A 456 3.32 10.25 2.63
CA SER A 456 2.31 9.25 2.94
C SER A 456 0.92 9.64 2.43
N ILE A 457 0.56 10.92 2.48
CA ILE A 457 -0.68 11.45 1.91
C ILE A 457 -0.66 11.28 0.38
N ALA A 458 0.43 11.65 -0.28
CA ALA A 458 0.59 11.51 -1.73
C ALA A 458 0.44 10.04 -2.20
N ILE A 459 1.01 9.09 -1.45
CA ILE A 459 0.85 7.64 -1.68
C ILE A 459 -0.63 7.24 -1.64
N ARG A 460 -1.40 7.74 -0.68
CA ARG A 460 -2.83 7.40 -0.54
C ARG A 460 -3.68 8.03 -1.63
N ILE A 461 -3.34 9.24 -2.06
CA ILE A 461 -3.99 9.89 -3.21
C ILE A 461 -3.75 9.04 -4.48
N ALA A 462 -2.52 8.57 -4.72
CA ALA A 462 -2.24 7.68 -5.84
C ALA A 462 -3.05 6.38 -5.77
N GLY A 463 -3.18 5.77 -4.57
CA GLY A 463 -4.02 4.59 -4.36
C GLY A 463 -5.50 4.84 -4.66
N MET A 464 -6.02 6.02 -4.31
CA MET A 464 -7.40 6.41 -4.60
C MET A 464 -7.63 6.67 -6.11
N LEU A 465 -6.64 7.23 -6.79
CA LEU A 465 -6.73 7.51 -8.23
C LEU A 465 -6.59 6.26 -9.09
N SER A 466 -5.96 5.21 -8.61
CA SER A 466 -5.68 4.00 -9.39
C SER A 466 -6.94 3.27 -9.90
N PRO A 467 -8.01 3.03 -9.10
CA PRO A 467 -9.24 2.45 -9.61
C PRO A 467 -9.94 3.37 -10.63
N MET A 468 -9.90 4.69 -10.41
CA MET A 468 -10.47 5.66 -11.34
C MET A 468 -9.72 5.64 -12.69
N LEU A 469 -8.40 5.50 -12.67
CA LEU A 469 -7.61 5.35 -13.88
C LEU A 469 -7.94 4.05 -14.61
N ASN A 470 -8.17 2.95 -13.88
CA ASN A 470 -8.56 1.68 -14.47
C ASN A 470 -9.96 1.73 -15.12
N ILE A 471 -10.88 2.57 -14.63
CA ILE A 471 -12.18 2.80 -15.29
C ILE A 471 -11.99 3.34 -16.72
N LEU A 472 -10.93 4.13 -16.97
CA LEU A 472 -10.65 4.63 -18.31
C LEU A 472 -10.33 3.52 -19.34
N ALA A 473 -10.03 2.30 -18.88
CA ALA A 473 -9.91 1.15 -19.77
C ALA A 473 -11.19 0.83 -20.53
N THR A 474 -12.36 1.30 -20.07
CA THR A 474 -13.64 1.17 -20.80
C THR A 474 -13.65 1.95 -22.13
N TYR A 475 -12.87 3.02 -22.24
CA TYR A 475 -12.72 3.77 -23.50
C TYR A 475 -11.65 3.14 -24.39
N HIS A 476 -10.51 2.76 -23.82
CA HIS A 476 -9.45 2.03 -24.52
C HIS A 476 -8.54 1.33 -23.50
N TRP A 477 -8.31 0.05 -23.68
CA TRP A 477 -7.54 -0.81 -22.77
C TRP A 477 -6.12 -0.30 -22.46
N SER A 478 -5.49 0.42 -23.39
CA SER A 478 -4.12 0.90 -23.24
C SER A 478 -3.98 2.17 -22.40
N ILE A 479 -5.06 2.95 -22.21
CA ILE A 479 -4.99 4.27 -21.53
C ILE A 479 -4.37 4.18 -20.12
N PRO A 480 -4.82 3.30 -19.22
CA PRO A 480 -4.23 3.20 -17.89
C PRO A 480 -2.74 2.88 -17.97
N THR A 481 -2.35 1.93 -18.81
CA THR A 481 -0.97 1.47 -18.95
C THR A 481 -0.06 2.59 -19.48
N ILE A 482 -0.49 3.37 -20.46
CA ILE A 482 0.27 4.51 -20.97
C ILE A 482 0.48 5.54 -19.87
N VAL A 483 -0.56 5.88 -19.11
CA VAL A 483 -0.51 6.93 -18.09
C VAL A 483 0.46 6.55 -16.98
N PHE A 484 0.28 5.39 -16.35
CA PHE A 484 1.13 5.04 -15.21
C PHE A 484 2.57 4.69 -15.62
N SER A 485 2.78 4.09 -16.79
CA SER A 485 4.13 3.81 -17.30
C SER A 485 4.88 5.09 -17.63
N SER A 486 4.24 6.03 -18.34
CA SER A 486 4.83 7.33 -18.66
C SER A 486 5.19 8.12 -17.41
N LEU A 487 4.30 8.13 -16.41
CA LEU A 487 4.54 8.81 -15.14
C LEU A 487 5.72 8.18 -14.38
N SER A 488 5.86 6.86 -14.42
CA SER A 488 6.99 6.15 -13.80
C SER A 488 8.32 6.44 -14.50
N LEU A 489 8.33 6.51 -15.82
CA LEU A 489 9.52 6.88 -16.58
C LEU A 489 9.94 8.33 -16.29
N VAL A 490 9.00 9.27 -16.29
CA VAL A 490 9.25 10.68 -15.94
C VAL A 490 9.73 10.80 -14.48
N GLY A 491 9.06 10.13 -13.55
CA GLY A 491 9.47 10.10 -12.14
C GLY A 491 10.88 9.55 -11.95
N GLY A 492 11.20 8.45 -12.63
CA GLY A 492 12.53 7.84 -12.61
C GLY A 492 13.62 8.76 -13.19
N ALA A 493 13.33 9.46 -14.30
CA ALA A 493 14.25 10.43 -14.88
C ALA A 493 14.50 11.63 -13.93
N LEU A 494 13.46 12.13 -13.28
CA LEU A 494 13.56 13.26 -12.34
C LEU A 494 14.33 12.91 -11.06
N VAL A 495 14.41 11.65 -10.66
CA VAL A 495 15.26 11.20 -9.54
C VAL A 495 16.73 11.56 -9.77
N PHE A 496 17.17 11.74 -11.03
CA PHE A 496 18.51 12.24 -11.34
C PHE A 496 18.81 13.59 -10.68
N LEU A 497 17.81 14.40 -10.40
CA LEU A 497 17.93 15.71 -9.73
C LEU A 497 18.21 15.61 -8.22
N LEU A 498 18.08 14.43 -7.62
CA LEU A 498 18.33 14.19 -6.19
C LEU A 498 19.81 13.87 -5.94
N PRO A 499 20.35 14.24 -4.74
CA PRO A 499 21.71 13.86 -4.35
C PRO A 499 21.78 12.39 -3.96
N GLU A 500 22.96 11.77 -4.06
CA GLU A 500 23.20 10.44 -3.47
C GLU A 500 23.41 10.58 -1.95
N THR A 501 22.74 9.73 -1.17
CA THR A 501 22.79 9.74 0.30
C THR A 501 23.59 8.59 0.90
N ARG A 502 24.18 7.73 0.06
CA ARG A 502 24.95 6.57 0.50
C ARG A 502 26.19 7.01 1.29
N ARG A 503 26.32 6.50 2.53
CA ARG A 503 27.46 6.79 3.43
C ARG A 503 27.66 8.27 3.74
N THR A 504 26.66 9.11 3.55
CA THR A 504 26.67 10.49 3.99
C THR A 504 26.06 10.60 5.39
N GLU A 505 26.57 11.51 6.21
CA GLU A 505 25.94 11.81 7.49
C GLU A 505 24.55 12.41 7.27
N LEU A 506 23.63 12.07 8.15
CA LEU A 506 22.27 12.62 8.10
C LEU A 506 22.30 14.13 8.37
N PRO A 507 21.71 14.96 7.50
CA PRO A 507 21.68 16.39 7.73
C PRO A 507 20.87 16.72 8.98
N ASP A 508 21.47 17.50 9.90
CA ASP A 508 20.81 17.94 11.14
C ASP A 508 20.05 19.25 10.95
N SER A 509 20.50 20.10 10.02
CA SER A 509 19.91 21.40 9.74
C SER A 509 19.61 21.62 8.26
N THR A 510 18.73 22.60 7.99
CA THR A 510 18.40 23.02 6.61
C THR A 510 19.61 23.57 5.85
N ASP A 511 20.50 24.28 6.55
CA ASP A 511 21.73 24.85 5.95
C ASP A 511 22.72 23.77 5.53
N GLU A 512 22.75 22.67 6.25
CA GLU A 512 23.57 21.50 5.92
C GLU A 512 23.03 20.76 4.71
N ALA A 513 21.71 20.57 4.64
CA ALA A 513 21.05 19.98 3.48
C ALA A 513 21.19 20.86 2.22
N GLU A 514 21.33 22.17 2.37
CA GLU A 514 21.60 23.10 1.27
C GLU A 514 23.09 23.16 0.87
N GLY A 515 23.98 22.42 1.53
CA GLY A 515 25.41 22.40 1.24
C GLY A 515 26.18 23.65 1.72
N LYS A 516 25.53 24.55 2.47
CA LYS A 516 26.15 25.80 2.94
C LYS A 516 27.21 25.57 4.01
N ARG A 517 27.11 24.47 4.76
CA ARG A 517 28.05 24.16 5.86
C ARG A 517 29.45 23.81 5.36
N ASN A 518 29.57 23.17 4.19
CA ASN A 518 30.88 22.85 3.62
C ASN A 518 31.67 24.10 3.21
N VAL A 519 31.00 25.16 2.77
CA VAL A 519 31.61 26.44 2.46
C VAL A 519 32.07 27.15 3.75
N THR A 520 31.29 27.08 4.83
CA THR A 520 31.63 27.70 6.13
C THR A 520 32.77 26.95 6.83
N ILE A 521 32.82 25.61 6.71
CA ILE A 521 33.93 24.81 7.25
C ILE A 521 35.20 25.05 6.43
N ALA A 522 35.13 25.07 5.11
CA ALA A 522 36.26 25.40 4.25
C ALA A 522 36.79 26.82 4.52
N MET A 523 35.91 27.81 4.67
CA MET A 523 36.31 29.18 5.06
C MET A 523 36.86 29.26 6.49
N LYS A 524 36.39 28.43 7.45
CA LYS A 524 36.96 28.38 8.79
C LYS A 524 38.30 27.66 8.82
N ILE A 525 38.50 26.61 8.03
CA ILE A 525 39.80 25.95 7.90
C ILE A 525 40.79 26.88 7.22
N GLU A 526 40.39 27.59 6.16
CA GLU A 526 41.22 28.58 5.48
C GLU A 526 41.58 29.77 6.36
N LYS A 527 40.67 30.22 7.23
CA LYS A 527 40.94 31.23 8.24
C LYS A 527 41.75 30.71 9.44
N GLY A 528 41.56 29.42 9.81
CA GLY A 528 42.34 28.77 10.87
C GLY A 528 43.80 28.57 10.49
N CYS A 529 44.08 28.11 9.26
CA CYS A 529 45.47 28.02 8.76
C CYS A 529 46.19 29.36 8.65
N LYS A 530 45.45 30.46 8.44
CA LYS A 530 46.08 31.81 8.42
C LYS A 530 46.38 32.40 9.81
N VAL A 531 45.75 31.90 10.85
CA VAL A 531 45.97 32.40 12.21
C VAL A 531 47.14 31.66 12.87
N ASP A 532 47.37 30.41 12.58
CA ASP A 532 48.49 29.64 13.15
C ASP A 532 49.85 29.99 12.54
N ASP A 533 49.90 30.49 11.28
CA ASP A 533 51.15 30.97 10.66
C ASP A 533 51.61 32.32 11.20
N TYR A 534 50.74 33.13 11.80
CA TYR A 534 51.13 34.43 12.38
C TYR A 534 51.70 34.33 13.80
N ASP A 535 51.39 33.30 14.56
CA ASP A 535 51.92 33.09 15.92
C ASP A 535 53.28 32.35 15.91
N TYR A 536 53.61 31.62 14.83
CA TYR A 536 54.91 30.94 14.74
C TYR A 536 56.07 31.86 14.36
N GLU A 537 55.81 32.96 13.63
CA GLU A 537 56.83 33.95 13.29
C GLU A 537 57.17 34.92 14.43
N LYS A 538 56.29 35.04 15.46
CA LYS A 538 56.56 35.87 16.63
C LYS A 538 57.31 35.16 17.75
N SER A 539 57.39 33.85 17.77
CA SER A 539 58.14 33.11 18.81
C SER A 539 59.58 32.75 18.41
N THR A 540 60.00 33.09 17.19
CA THR A 540 61.38 32.86 16.72
C THR A 540 62.26 34.14 16.67
N LYS A 541 61.76 35.28 17.24
CA LYS A 541 62.53 36.52 17.40
C LYS A 541 62.44 37.02 18.83
N LEU A 542 62.84 36.16 19.78
CA LEU A 542 63.29 36.58 21.13
C LEU A 542 64.39 35.61 21.54
#